data_1722fb0a99f6d74aec60691ab8e56ee4
#
_entry.id   1722fb0a99f6d74aec60691ab8e56ee4
#
_cell.length_a   1.000
_cell.length_b   1.000
_cell.length_c   1.000
_cell.angle_alpha   90.00
_cell.angle_beta   90.00
_cell.angle_gamma   90.00
#
_symmetry.space_group_name_H-M   'P 1'
#
loop_
_entity.id
_entity.type
_entity.pdbx_description
1 polymer ?
#
loop_
_entity_poly.entity_id
_entity_poly.type
_entity_poly.pdbx_seq_one_letter_code
_entity_poly.pdbx_strand_id
1 'polypeptide(L)'
;MDKTIPVGSYFPLCGMNLAFRPLAVPALYCLLMGKDYAFDRFGDIWSGIILKKIADHLGYCINSGRPAIRHLRASSVWDNLKKEAPGLEVNEEFWAVVDRIPLRGGSFRECYQEIAAGLTLQGSYWEKLRQAMLVWADLFVERDATAALSPRTVEARE
;
A
#
# COMPACT_ATOMS: atom_id res chain seq x y z
N MET A 1 -4.27 8.20 -21.77
CA MET A 1 -5.52 7.42 -21.60
C MET A 1 -5.45 6.84 -20.20
N ASP A 2 -6.37 7.24 -19.35
CA ASP A 2 -6.41 6.72 -17.97
C ASP A 2 -7.05 5.33 -17.99
N LYS A 3 -6.51 4.41 -17.19
CA LYS A 3 -7.01 3.04 -17.11
C LYS A 3 -7.30 2.70 -15.66
N THR A 4 -8.49 2.18 -15.40
CA THR A 4 -8.82 1.56 -14.13
C THR A 4 -8.20 0.17 -14.07
N ILE A 5 -7.50 -0.11 -12.97
CA ILE A 5 -6.92 -1.44 -12.72
C ILE A 5 -8.06 -2.39 -12.33
N PRO A 6 -8.23 -3.51 -13.04
CA PRO A 6 -9.31 -4.46 -12.77
C PRO A 6 -9.29 -4.98 -11.33
N VAL A 7 -10.47 -5.28 -10.80
CA VAL A 7 -10.61 -5.98 -9.52
C VAL A 7 -9.92 -7.35 -9.60
N GLY A 8 -9.21 -7.73 -8.55
CA GLY A 8 -8.45 -8.98 -8.49
C GLY A 8 -7.10 -8.94 -9.22
N SER A 9 -6.71 -7.79 -9.79
CA SER A 9 -5.37 -7.61 -10.36
C SER A 9 -4.48 -6.85 -9.38
N TYR A 10 -3.26 -7.32 -9.14
CA TYR A 10 -2.29 -6.59 -8.33
C TYR A 10 -1.65 -5.46 -9.12
N PHE A 11 -1.34 -4.38 -8.42
CA PHE A 11 -0.74 -3.20 -9.01
C PHE A 11 0.24 -2.56 -8.01
N PRO A 12 1.55 -2.60 -8.27
CA PRO A 12 2.52 -1.90 -7.45
C PRO A 12 2.35 -0.39 -7.61
N LEU A 13 2.55 0.36 -6.54
CA LEU A 13 2.52 1.81 -6.59
C LEU A 13 3.89 2.38 -6.95
N CYS A 14 3.88 3.59 -7.49
CA CYS A 14 5.07 4.41 -7.61
C CYS A 14 4.98 5.54 -6.58
N GLY A 15 5.81 5.49 -5.54
CA GLY A 15 5.80 6.49 -4.47
C GLY A 15 6.08 7.92 -4.92
N MET A 16 6.68 8.10 -6.11
CA MET A 16 7.01 9.43 -6.65
C MET A 16 5.84 10.10 -7.41
N ASN A 17 4.87 9.34 -7.89
CA ASN A 17 3.76 9.86 -8.70
C ASN A 17 2.45 9.20 -8.28
N LEU A 18 2.03 9.51 -7.07
CA LEU A 18 0.85 8.93 -6.43
C LEU A 18 -0.07 10.03 -5.91
N ALA A 19 -1.35 9.95 -6.29
CA ALA A 19 -2.42 10.74 -5.69
C ALA A 19 -3.45 9.80 -5.08
N PHE A 20 -3.95 10.12 -3.90
CA PHE A 20 -4.92 9.29 -3.18
C PHE A 20 -5.87 10.13 -2.32
N ARG A 21 -7.02 9.55 -2.01
CA ARG A 21 -7.95 10.14 -1.05
C ARG A 21 -7.42 9.94 0.37
N PRO A 22 -7.60 10.91 1.30
CA PRO A 22 -7.10 10.81 2.67
C PRO A 22 -7.52 9.54 3.42
N LEU A 23 -8.69 8.99 3.12
CA LEU A 23 -9.20 7.76 3.73
C LEU A 23 -8.31 6.52 3.46
N ALA A 24 -7.48 6.55 2.42
CA ALA A 24 -6.57 5.44 2.09
C ALA A 24 -5.24 5.48 2.87
N VAL A 25 -4.95 6.60 3.58
CA VAL A 25 -3.68 6.78 4.32
C VAL A 25 -3.37 5.64 5.28
N PRO A 26 -4.33 5.08 6.03
CA PRO A 26 -4.05 3.96 6.94
C PRO A 26 -3.46 2.73 6.25
N ALA A 27 -3.70 2.54 4.95
CA ALA A 27 -3.16 1.43 4.16
C ALA A 27 -1.89 1.79 3.36
N LEU A 28 -1.32 2.99 3.54
CA LEU A 28 -0.15 3.50 2.81
C LEU A 28 1.12 3.54 3.67
N TYR A 29 1.34 2.54 4.49
CA TYR A 29 2.58 2.39 5.24
C TYR A 29 3.70 1.83 4.35
N CYS A 30 4.86 2.54 4.32
CA CYS A 30 5.99 2.16 3.45
C CYS A 30 6.80 0.95 3.95
N LEU A 31 6.30 0.22 4.95
CA LEU A 31 6.91 -0.97 5.52
C LEU A 31 8.35 -0.70 6.05
N LEU A 32 8.93 -1.63 6.74
CA LEU A 32 10.28 -1.46 7.33
C LEU A 32 11.36 -1.76 6.27
N MET A 33 11.70 -0.75 5.46
CA MET A 33 12.64 -0.88 4.33
C MET A 33 13.92 -0.06 4.54
N GLY A 34 14.98 -0.47 3.87
CA GLY A 34 16.26 0.25 3.85
C GLY A 34 17.43 -0.56 4.41
N LYS A 35 18.59 0.07 4.47
CA LYS A 35 19.88 -0.58 4.80
C LYS A 35 19.92 -1.32 6.13
N ASP A 36 19.05 -0.94 7.07
CA ASP A 36 19.02 -1.52 8.42
C ASP A 36 17.98 -2.66 8.55
N TYR A 37 17.34 -3.03 7.43
CA TYR A 37 16.32 -4.07 7.36
C TYR A 37 16.69 -5.16 6.35
N ALA A 38 15.95 -6.28 6.38
CA ALA A 38 16.18 -7.40 5.47
C ALA A 38 15.91 -7.06 4.00
N PHE A 39 15.04 -6.07 3.76
CA PHE A 39 14.64 -5.65 2.41
C PHE A 39 14.83 -4.16 2.21
N ASP A 40 15.09 -3.76 0.95
CA ASP A 40 15.19 -2.37 0.54
C ASP A 40 14.43 -2.16 -0.77
N ARG A 41 13.85 -0.96 -0.96
CA ARG A 41 13.20 -0.49 -2.18
C ARG A 41 11.90 -1.19 -2.61
N PHE A 42 11.34 -2.09 -1.81
CA PHE A 42 10.06 -2.75 -2.06
C PHE A 42 8.87 -2.08 -1.34
N GLY A 43 9.11 -0.99 -0.63
CA GLY A 43 8.09 -0.35 0.20
C GLY A 43 6.85 0.09 -0.57
N ASP A 44 7.01 0.75 -1.71
CA ASP A 44 5.90 1.19 -2.57
C ASP A 44 5.28 0.03 -3.36
N ILE A 45 6.07 -0.97 -3.76
CA ILE A 45 5.58 -2.17 -4.44
C ILE A 45 4.65 -2.95 -3.52
N TRP A 46 5.12 -3.32 -2.33
CA TRP A 46 4.34 -4.14 -1.40
C TRP A 46 3.18 -3.39 -0.75
N SER A 47 3.35 -2.09 -0.44
CA SER A 47 2.22 -1.27 0.00
C SER A 47 1.16 -1.13 -1.09
N GLY A 48 1.56 -1.10 -2.36
CA GLY A 48 0.66 -1.11 -3.50
C GLY A 48 -0.17 -2.38 -3.59
N ILE A 49 0.44 -3.55 -3.36
CA ILE A 49 -0.25 -4.84 -3.31
C ILE A 49 -1.30 -4.84 -2.20
N ILE A 50 -0.92 -4.41 -1.00
CA ILE A 50 -1.82 -4.32 0.15
C ILE A 50 -2.97 -3.34 -0.13
N LEU A 51 -2.65 -2.13 -0.57
CA LEU A 51 -3.66 -1.10 -0.86
C LEU A 51 -4.64 -1.57 -1.94
N LYS A 52 -4.15 -2.21 -2.99
CA LYS A 52 -5.01 -2.70 -4.08
C LYS A 52 -6.01 -3.74 -3.60
N LYS A 53 -5.58 -4.69 -2.79
CA LYS A 53 -6.46 -5.68 -2.18
C LYS A 53 -7.55 -5.03 -1.31
N ILE A 54 -7.17 -4.07 -0.46
CA ILE A 54 -8.11 -3.34 0.40
C ILE A 54 -9.08 -2.51 -0.43
N ALA A 55 -8.58 -1.79 -1.43
CA ALA A 55 -9.41 -0.97 -2.32
C ALA A 55 -10.46 -1.83 -3.04
N ASP A 56 -10.08 -2.99 -3.57
CA ASP A 56 -10.99 -3.91 -4.23
C ASP A 56 -12.08 -4.42 -3.28
N HIS A 57 -11.70 -4.80 -2.06
CA HIS A 57 -12.64 -5.25 -1.03
C HIS A 57 -13.66 -4.17 -0.66
N LEU A 58 -13.22 -2.93 -0.53
CA LEU A 58 -14.06 -1.78 -0.15
C LEU A 58 -14.81 -1.14 -1.33
N GLY A 59 -14.66 -1.65 -2.55
CA GLY A 59 -15.32 -1.13 -3.75
C GLY A 59 -14.71 0.17 -4.30
N TYR A 60 -13.44 0.46 -3.97
CA TYR A 60 -12.70 1.57 -4.54
C TYR A 60 -11.87 1.16 -5.76
N CYS A 61 -11.64 2.11 -6.65
CA CYS A 61 -10.84 1.91 -7.85
C CYS A 61 -9.43 2.49 -7.71
N ILE A 62 -8.44 1.81 -8.30
CA ILE A 62 -7.12 2.35 -8.56
C ILE A 62 -7.03 2.65 -10.06
N ASN A 63 -6.60 3.87 -10.40
CA ASN A 63 -6.42 4.30 -11.77
C ASN A 63 -4.94 4.53 -12.07
N SER A 64 -4.48 4.09 -13.24
CA SER A 64 -3.19 4.45 -13.80
C SER A 64 -3.40 5.44 -14.93
N GLY A 65 -2.71 6.57 -14.86
CA GLY A 65 -2.83 7.66 -15.83
C GLY A 65 -1.48 8.12 -16.38
N ARG A 66 -1.48 9.30 -16.98
CA ARG A 66 -0.25 9.92 -17.48
C ARG A 66 0.63 10.33 -16.29
N PRO A 67 1.94 10.03 -16.32
CA PRO A 67 2.86 10.51 -15.29
C PRO A 67 2.95 12.04 -15.34
N ALA A 68 2.79 12.68 -14.17
CA ALA A 68 2.93 14.13 -14.02
C ALA A 68 4.34 14.55 -13.64
N ILE A 69 5.21 13.60 -13.30
CA ILE A 69 6.56 13.84 -12.77
C ILE A 69 7.61 13.39 -13.80
N ARG A 70 8.55 14.29 -14.07
CA ARG A 70 9.79 13.97 -14.81
C ARG A 70 10.88 13.59 -13.81
N HIS A 71 11.23 12.32 -13.76
CA HIS A 71 12.29 11.83 -12.88
C HIS A 71 13.66 11.85 -13.59
N LEU A 72 14.61 12.62 -13.04
CA LEU A 72 16.01 12.59 -13.43
C LEU A 72 16.73 11.57 -12.54
N ARG A 73 17.08 10.42 -13.11
CA ARG A 73 17.74 9.33 -12.36
C ARG A 73 19.14 9.76 -11.92
N ALA A 74 19.37 9.79 -10.62
CA ALA A 74 20.69 10.04 -10.01
C ALA A 74 21.37 8.75 -9.52
N SER A 75 20.66 7.61 -9.44
CA SER A 75 21.17 6.36 -8.89
C SER A 75 21.59 5.36 -9.97
N SER A 76 22.60 4.54 -9.65
CA SER A 76 23.05 3.43 -10.49
C SER A 76 21.96 2.35 -10.57
N VAL A 77 21.67 1.84 -11.77
CA VAL A 77 20.73 0.74 -12.00
C VAL A 77 21.21 -0.53 -11.29
N TRP A 78 22.51 -0.79 -11.37
CA TRP A 78 23.12 -2.00 -10.81
C TRP A 78 23.09 -2.01 -9.28
N ASP A 79 23.33 -0.85 -8.65
CA ASP A 79 23.25 -0.75 -7.20
C ASP A 79 21.81 -0.85 -6.70
N ASN A 80 20.85 -0.38 -7.49
CA ASN A 80 19.43 -0.57 -7.20
C ASN A 80 19.05 -2.05 -7.28
N LEU A 81 19.45 -2.74 -8.35
CA LEU A 81 19.16 -4.16 -8.53
C LEU A 81 19.72 -5.02 -7.37
N LYS A 82 20.95 -4.72 -6.91
CA LYS A 82 21.54 -5.41 -5.75
C LYS A 82 20.70 -5.22 -4.48
N LYS A 83 20.14 -4.02 -4.28
CA LYS A 83 19.29 -3.71 -3.12
C LYS A 83 17.91 -4.35 -3.23
N GLU A 84 17.40 -4.51 -4.44
CA GLU A 84 16.10 -5.08 -4.73
C GLU A 84 16.12 -6.63 -4.74
N ALA A 85 17.28 -7.24 -5.00
CA ALA A 85 17.40 -8.69 -5.14
C ALA A 85 16.77 -9.51 -3.99
N PRO A 86 17.00 -9.20 -2.70
CA PRO A 86 16.34 -9.94 -1.61
C PRO A 86 14.81 -9.84 -1.63
N GLY A 87 14.28 -8.68 -2.05
CA GLY A 87 12.84 -8.51 -2.19
C GLY A 87 12.26 -9.29 -3.37
N LEU A 88 13.00 -9.42 -4.47
CA LEU A 88 12.60 -10.23 -5.62
C LEU A 88 12.43 -11.70 -5.25
N GLU A 89 13.32 -12.26 -4.41
CA GLU A 89 13.28 -13.66 -3.98
C GLU A 89 12.00 -14.01 -3.23
N VAL A 90 11.44 -13.08 -2.45
CA VAL A 90 10.26 -13.32 -1.61
C VAL A 90 8.98 -12.69 -2.14
N ASN A 91 9.06 -11.94 -3.24
CA ASN A 91 7.92 -11.18 -3.75
C ASN A 91 6.70 -12.05 -4.07
N GLU A 92 6.94 -13.20 -4.71
CA GLU A 92 5.87 -14.14 -5.09
C GLU A 92 5.20 -14.75 -3.85
N GLU A 93 5.96 -15.07 -2.81
CA GLU A 93 5.42 -15.57 -1.56
C GLU A 93 4.64 -14.47 -0.82
N PHE A 94 5.16 -13.24 -0.79
CA PHE A 94 4.52 -12.12 -0.12
C PHE A 94 3.12 -11.83 -0.69
N TRP A 95 3.01 -11.63 -2.02
CA TRP A 95 1.70 -11.32 -2.60
C TRP A 95 0.74 -12.50 -2.48
N ALA A 96 1.21 -13.76 -2.58
CA ALA A 96 0.38 -14.94 -2.41
C ALA A 96 -0.15 -15.08 -0.97
N VAL A 97 0.63 -14.69 0.03
CA VAL A 97 0.17 -14.63 1.42
C VAL A 97 -0.86 -13.52 1.59
N VAL A 98 -0.57 -12.32 1.10
CA VAL A 98 -1.52 -11.19 1.17
C VAL A 98 -2.84 -11.56 0.47
N ASP A 99 -2.79 -12.20 -0.70
CA ASP A 99 -3.99 -12.60 -1.46
C ASP A 99 -4.92 -13.52 -0.67
N ARG A 100 -4.38 -14.46 0.07
CA ARG A 100 -5.14 -15.45 0.84
C ARG A 100 -5.79 -14.90 2.11
N ILE A 101 -5.37 -13.71 2.61
CA ILE A 101 -5.96 -13.14 3.83
C ILE A 101 -7.39 -12.67 3.55
N PRO A 102 -8.41 -13.21 4.23
CA PRO A 102 -9.77 -12.74 4.07
C PRO A 102 -9.94 -11.37 4.72
N LEU A 103 -10.61 -10.45 4.04
CA LEU A 103 -10.97 -9.15 4.58
C LEU A 103 -12.45 -9.11 4.94
N ARG A 104 -12.78 -8.49 6.08
CA ARG A 104 -14.13 -8.28 6.60
C ARG A 104 -14.35 -6.84 7.06
N GLY A 105 -13.27 -6.09 7.29
CA GLY A 105 -13.29 -4.72 7.73
C GLY A 105 -14.05 -3.81 6.77
N GLY A 106 -14.73 -2.79 7.28
CA GLY A 106 -15.46 -1.78 6.53
C GLY A 106 -14.66 -0.51 6.23
N SER A 107 -13.43 -0.43 6.71
CA SER A 107 -12.54 0.72 6.51
C SER A 107 -11.14 0.29 6.07
N PHE A 108 -10.36 1.23 5.47
CA PHE A 108 -8.96 0.98 5.11
C PHE A 108 -8.12 0.59 6.32
N ARG A 109 -8.40 1.18 7.48
CA ARG A 109 -7.70 0.88 8.73
C ARG A 109 -7.98 -0.55 9.19
N GLU A 110 -9.24 -0.94 9.29
CA GLU A 110 -9.63 -2.29 9.74
C GLU A 110 -9.08 -3.36 8.81
N CYS A 111 -9.24 -3.20 7.50
CA CYS A 111 -8.68 -4.12 6.52
C CYS A 111 -7.16 -4.21 6.60
N TYR A 112 -6.47 -3.08 6.87
CA TYR A 112 -5.02 -3.07 7.02
C TYR A 112 -4.57 -3.81 8.27
N GLN A 113 -5.32 -3.69 9.39
CA GLN A 113 -5.08 -4.48 10.62
C GLN A 113 -5.30 -5.98 10.37
N GLU A 114 -6.33 -6.35 9.62
CA GLU A 114 -6.57 -7.74 9.23
C GLU A 114 -5.42 -8.31 8.40
N ILE A 115 -4.87 -7.53 7.46
CA ILE A 115 -3.68 -7.94 6.70
C ILE A 115 -2.49 -8.10 7.62
N ALA A 116 -2.22 -7.13 8.50
CA ALA A 116 -1.11 -7.21 9.45
C ALA A 116 -1.20 -8.47 10.33
N ALA A 117 -2.39 -8.77 10.84
CA ALA A 117 -2.63 -9.97 11.65
C ALA A 117 -2.50 -11.28 10.85
N GLY A 118 -2.88 -11.25 9.57
CA GLY A 118 -2.90 -12.42 8.68
C GLY A 118 -1.57 -12.72 7.99
N LEU A 119 -0.55 -11.85 8.07
CA LEU A 119 0.76 -12.10 7.48
C LEU A 119 1.43 -13.28 8.20
N THR A 120 1.53 -14.43 7.52
CA THR A 120 2.08 -15.69 8.08
C THR A 120 3.53 -15.93 7.73
N LEU A 121 4.19 -15.01 7.03
CA LEU A 121 5.62 -15.07 6.72
C LEU A 121 6.44 -15.15 8.00
N GLN A 122 7.46 -16.03 8.01
CA GLN A 122 8.24 -16.36 9.20
C GLN A 122 9.56 -15.57 9.27
N GLY A 123 10.00 -15.28 10.49
CA GLY A 123 11.27 -14.62 10.78
C GLY A 123 11.10 -13.24 11.42
N SER A 124 12.15 -12.80 12.09
CA SER A 124 12.16 -11.59 12.94
C SER A 124 11.76 -10.30 12.20
N TYR A 125 12.09 -10.20 10.91
CA TYR A 125 11.66 -9.06 10.10
C TYR A 125 10.13 -8.99 9.99
N TRP A 126 9.48 -10.11 9.67
CA TRP A 126 8.04 -10.17 9.49
C TRP A 126 7.27 -9.99 10.80
N GLU A 127 7.80 -10.50 11.89
CA GLU A 127 7.25 -10.25 13.24
C GLU A 127 7.27 -8.76 13.58
N LYS A 128 8.41 -8.10 13.37
CA LYS A 128 8.58 -6.67 13.59
C LYS A 128 7.70 -5.85 12.63
N LEU A 129 7.60 -6.28 11.37
CA LEU A 129 6.75 -5.61 10.39
C LEU A 129 5.28 -5.65 10.80
N ARG A 130 4.74 -6.81 11.20
CA ARG A 130 3.36 -6.94 11.69
C ARG A 130 3.08 -5.97 12.85
N GLN A 131 3.99 -5.89 13.82
CA GLN A 131 3.86 -4.96 14.95
C GLN A 131 3.85 -3.50 14.47
N ALA A 132 4.77 -3.12 13.59
CA ALA A 132 4.84 -1.78 13.05
C ALA A 132 3.58 -1.41 12.24
N MET A 133 3.02 -2.33 11.48
CA MET A 133 1.77 -2.14 10.75
C MET A 133 0.59 -1.88 11.68
N LEU A 134 0.48 -2.63 12.78
CA LEU A 134 -0.58 -2.43 13.77
C LEU A 134 -0.44 -1.08 14.48
N VAL A 135 0.78 -0.73 14.92
CA VAL A 135 1.05 0.60 15.52
C VAL A 135 0.70 1.72 14.54
N TRP A 136 1.06 1.59 13.28
CA TRP A 136 0.67 2.56 12.25
C TRP A 136 -0.84 2.71 12.12
N ALA A 137 -1.57 1.60 12.04
CA ALA A 137 -3.02 1.61 11.91
C ALA A 137 -3.70 2.27 13.12
N ASP A 138 -3.16 2.08 14.33
CA ASP A 138 -3.71 2.65 15.57
C ASP A 138 -3.61 4.18 15.63
N LEU A 139 -2.75 4.81 14.83
CA LEU A 139 -2.66 6.27 14.73
C LEU A 139 -3.92 6.91 14.10
N PHE A 140 -4.80 6.12 13.51
CA PHE A 140 -5.98 6.59 12.78
C PHE A 140 -7.33 6.29 13.44
N VAL A 141 -7.34 5.88 14.71
CA VAL A 141 -8.55 5.48 15.44
C VAL A 141 -9.63 6.57 15.49
N GLU A 142 -9.24 7.84 15.57
CA GLU A 142 -10.20 8.95 15.70
C GLU A 142 -10.76 9.48 14.36
N ARG A 143 -10.17 9.11 13.22
CA ARG A 143 -10.56 9.65 11.91
C ARG A 143 -11.69 8.88 11.23
N ASP A 144 -11.94 7.66 11.62
CA ASP A 144 -13.01 6.84 11.03
C ASP A 144 -14.42 7.38 11.37
N ALA A 145 -14.57 8.02 12.52
CA ALA A 145 -15.85 8.58 12.98
C ALA A 145 -16.25 9.89 12.28
N THR A 146 -15.30 10.63 11.69
CA THR A 146 -15.54 11.95 11.08
C THR A 146 -15.65 11.91 9.56
N ALA A 147 -15.22 10.82 8.90
CA ALA A 147 -15.27 10.70 7.44
C ALA A 147 -16.67 10.40 6.89
N ALA A 148 -17.63 10.06 7.76
CA ALA A 148 -19.02 9.74 7.38
C ALA A 148 -19.92 10.97 7.14
N LEU A 149 -19.46 12.18 7.40
CA LEU A 149 -20.30 13.40 7.32
C LEU A 149 -19.62 14.49 6.48
N SER A 150 -19.85 14.54 5.19
CA SER A 150 -20.30 15.68 4.41
C SER A 150 -20.17 15.43 2.90
N PRO A 151 -21.26 15.42 2.12
CA PRO A 151 -21.20 15.69 0.70
C PRO A 151 -20.87 17.18 0.53
N ARG A 152 -19.65 17.50 0.09
CA ARG A 152 -19.38 18.86 -0.39
C ARG A 152 -20.16 19.07 -1.67
N THR A 153 -21.23 19.80 -1.58
CA THR A 153 -21.89 20.45 -2.71
C THR A 153 -20.85 21.36 -3.37
N VAL A 154 -20.39 20.99 -4.55
CA VAL A 154 -19.63 21.90 -5.40
C VAL A 154 -20.64 22.84 -6.01
N GLU A 155 -20.77 24.05 -5.47
CA GLU A 155 -21.46 25.14 -6.15
C GLU A 155 -20.66 25.47 -7.40
N ALA A 156 -21.27 25.23 -8.57
CA ALA A 156 -20.78 25.71 -9.85
C ALA A 156 -20.79 27.24 -9.78
N ARG A 157 -19.64 27.88 -9.87
CA ARG A 157 -19.56 29.32 -10.16
C ARG A 157 -19.68 29.46 -11.68
N GLU A 158 -20.75 30.15 -12.07
CA GLU A 158 -20.95 30.73 -13.39
C GLU A 158 -19.86 31.74 -13.75
#